data_760327e2e346f850bbbc2b33fa1b97b3
#
_entry.id   760327e2e346f850bbbc2b33fa1b97b3
#
_cell.length_a   1.000
_cell.length_b   1.000
_cell.length_c   1.000
_cell.angle_alpha   90.00
_cell.angle_beta   90.00
_cell.angle_gamma   90.00
#
_symmetry.space_group_name_H-M   'P 1'
#
loop_
_entity.id
_entity.type
_entity.pdbx_description
1 polymer ?
#
loop_
_entity_poly.entity_id
_entity_poly.type
_entity_poly.pdbx_seq_one_letter_code
_entity_poly.pdbx_strand_id
1 'polypeptide(L)'
;MDVGGNASEPHLSSASQTTANTEIGALLQQLVMAQDRQNELMEEMVEQMGAAQRQRSIELGQWKDANPLLARRCRAAAEALSQVQTEFLHNLTCDVSDNHENMMDSEFVLNEFVDRYGPRLAHLNGVLQLLSQLSAQPHANQA
;
A
#
# COMPACT_ATOMS: atom_id res chain seq x y z
N MET A 1 -32.25 -48.53 58.46
CA MET A 1 -31.08 -47.64 58.29
C MET A 1 -30.52 -47.89 56.96
N ASP A 2 -30.88 -47.05 56.10
CA ASP A 2 -30.56 -47.18 54.67
C ASP A 2 -29.78 -45.95 54.21
N VAL A 3 -28.65 -46.19 53.64
CA VAL A 3 -27.88 -45.14 52.97
C VAL A 3 -27.80 -45.55 51.54
N GLY A 4 -28.79 -45.11 50.80
CA GLY A 4 -28.77 -45.20 49.33
C GLY A 4 -27.72 -44.32 48.75
N GLY A 5 -26.53 -44.85 48.49
CA GLY A 5 -25.48 -44.14 47.74
C GLY A 5 -25.89 -44.00 46.28
N ASN A 6 -26.20 -42.82 45.92
CA ASN A 6 -26.43 -42.47 44.53
C ASN A 6 -25.07 -42.23 43.83
N ALA A 7 -24.60 -43.20 43.08
CA ALA A 7 -23.39 -43.10 42.28
C ALA A 7 -23.73 -43.37 40.81
N SER A 8 -24.43 -42.42 40.16
CA SER A 8 -24.86 -42.59 38.77
C SER A 8 -24.68 -41.39 37.88
N GLU A 9 -23.79 -40.45 38.14
CA GLU A 9 -23.65 -39.27 37.30
C GLU A 9 -22.30 -38.85 36.73
N PRO A 10 -21.22 -39.64 36.73
CA PRO A 10 -20.03 -39.20 36.00
C PRO A 10 -20.00 -39.62 34.53
N HIS A 11 -20.79 -40.60 34.12
CA HIS A 11 -20.70 -41.21 32.77
C HIS A 11 -21.33 -40.36 31.66
N LEU A 12 -22.44 -39.66 31.91
CA LEU A 12 -23.12 -38.80 30.92
C LEU A 12 -22.35 -37.51 30.67
N SER A 13 -21.72 -36.96 31.70
CA SER A 13 -20.87 -35.77 31.60
C SER A 13 -19.62 -36.02 30.78
N SER A 14 -18.96 -37.17 30.95
CA SER A 14 -17.76 -37.51 30.22
C SER A 14 -18.02 -37.83 28.74
N ALA A 15 -19.15 -38.48 28.42
CA ALA A 15 -19.58 -38.74 27.05
C ALA A 15 -19.92 -37.41 26.29
N SER A 16 -20.58 -36.47 26.94
CA SER A 16 -20.85 -35.15 26.37
C SER A 16 -19.58 -34.35 26.11
N GLN A 17 -18.61 -34.36 27.03
CA GLN A 17 -17.31 -33.74 26.84
C GLN A 17 -16.53 -34.38 25.71
N THR A 18 -16.54 -35.68 25.56
CA THR A 18 -15.87 -36.38 24.47
C THR A 18 -16.46 -36.00 23.11
N THR A 19 -17.79 -35.92 23.02
CA THR A 19 -18.48 -35.49 21.81
C THR A 19 -18.16 -34.04 21.48
N ALA A 20 -18.20 -33.12 22.47
CA ALA A 20 -17.82 -31.72 22.29
C ALA A 20 -16.38 -31.57 21.85
N ASN A 21 -15.44 -32.36 22.43
CA ASN A 21 -14.02 -32.33 22.04
C ASN A 21 -13.83 -32.83 20.60
N THR A 22 -14.60 -33.81 20.17
CA THR A 22 -14.58 -34.33 18.80
C THR A 22 -15.08 -33.28 17.81
N GLU A 23 -16.15 -32.55 18.14
CA GLU A 23 -16.68 -31.47 17.33
C GLU A 23 -15.69 -30.29 17.24
N ILE A 24 -15.07 -29.91 18.36
CA ILE A 24 -14.01 -28.89 18.41
C ILE A 24 -12.83 -29.30 17.55
N GLY A 25 -12.40 -30.56 17.66
CA GLY A 25 -11.33 -31.12 16.84
C GLY A 25 -11.64 -31.03 15.33
N ALA A 26 -12.86 -31.36 14.94
CA ALA A 26 -13.32 -31.24 13.55
C ALA A 26 -13.34 -29.79 13.06
N LEU A 27 -13.81 -28.86 13.88
CA LEU A 27 -13.82 -27.44 13.55
C LEU A 27 -12.40 -26.87 13.46
N LEU A 28 -11.50 -27.27 14.36
CA LEU A 28 -10.10 -26.87 14.29
C LEU A 28 -9.43 -27.39 13.02
N GLN A 29 -9.74 -28.62 12.63
CA GLN A 29 -9.22 -29.21 11.38
C GLN A 29 -9.73 -28.44 10.16
N GLN A 30 -11.00 -28.10 10.12
CA GLN A 30 -11.56 -27.24 9.07
C GLN A 30 -10.91 -25.85 9.05
N LEU A 31 -10.65 -25.28 10.22
CA LEU A 31 -9.97 -23.99 10.33
C LEU A 31 -8.56 -24.05 9.79
N VAL A 32 -7.79 -25.09 10.12
CA VAL A 32 -6.44 -25.28 9.59
C VAL A 32 -6.45 -25.42 8.08
N MET A 33 -7.35 -26.25 7.53
CA MET A 33 -7.49 -26.40 6.08
C MET A 33 -7.88 -25.09 5.39
N ALA A 34 -8.77 -24.32 5.99
CA ALA A 34 -9.14 -22.99 5.48
C ALA A 34 -7.95 -22.02 5.54
N GLN A 35 -7.16 -22.06 6.60
CA GLN A 35 -5.95 -21.24 6.75
C GLN A 35 -4.88 -21.62 5.72
N ASP A 36 -4.66 -22.90 5.49
CA ASP A 36 -3.73 -23.38 4.46
C ASP A 36 -4.16 -22.88 3.08
N ARG A 37 -5.46 -22.98 2.77
CA ARG A 37 -6.00 -22.47 1.51
C ARG A 37 -5.86 -20.95 1.37
N GLN A 38 -6.05 -20.20 2.46
CA GLN A 38 -5.80 -18.74 2.46
C GLN A 38 -4.32 -18.43 2.19
N ASN A 39 -3.42 -19.16 2.81
CA ASN A 39 -1.97 -18.98 2.61
C ASN A 39 -1.59 -19.25 1.15
N GLU A 40 -2.07 -20.34 0.55
CA GLU A 40 -1.86 -20.63 -0.88
C GLU A 40 -2.35 -19.50 -1.78
N LEU A 41 -3.56 -18.99 -1.55
CA LEU A 41 -4.12 -17.88 -2.34
C LEU A 41 -3.33 -16.59 -2.17
N MET A 42 -2.83 -16.32 -0.96
CA MET A 42 -1.96 -15.16 -0.73
C MET A 42 -0.62 -15.29 -1.44
N GLU A 43 -0.01 -16.47 -1.44
CA GLU A 43 1.23 -16.76 -2.16
C GLU A 43 1.04 -16.58 -3.67
N GLU A 44 -0.03 -17.14 -4.23
CA GLU A 44 -0.38 -16.94 -5.65
C GLU A 44 -0.58 -15.46 -6.00
N MET A 45 -1.26 -14.72 -5.13
CA MET A 45 -1.50 -13.29 -5.35
C MET A 45 -0.20 -12.48 -5.31
N VAL A 46 0.68 -12.75 -4.36
CA VAL A 46 2.00 -12.11 -4.25
C VAL A 46 2.85 -12.43 -5.48
N GLU A 47 2.84 -13.68 -5.95
CA GLU A 47 3.57 -14.07 -7.15
C GLU A 47 3.03 -13.38 -8.41
N GLN A 48 1.71 -13.32 -8.58
CA GLN A 48 1.09 -12.61 -9.71
C GLN A 48 1.40 -11.11 -9.70
N MET A 49 1.34 -10.47 -8.53
CA MET A 49 1.71 -9.05 -8.40
C MET A 49 3.20 -8.83 -8.74
N GLY A 50 4.07 -9.70 -8.25
CA GLY A 50 5.51 -9.63 -8.56
C GLY A 50 5.81 -9.87 -10.04
N ALA A 51 5.11 -10.81 -10.68
CA ALA A 51 5.26 -11.09 -12.11
C ALA A 51 4.83 -9.88 -12.96
N ALA A 52 3.70 -9.25 -12.64
CA ALA A 52 3.23 -8.06 -13.35
C ALA A 52 4.20 -6.88 -13.19
N GLN A 53 4.78 -6.70 -12.02
CA GLN A 53 5.78 -5.66 -11.79
C GLN A 53 7.09 -5.93 -12.53
N ARG A 54 7.56 -7.16 -12.54
CA ARG A 54 8.73 -7.57 -13.33
C ARG A 54 8.51 -7.32 -14.82
N GLN A 55 7.34 -7.67 -15.34
CA GLN A 55 7.00 -7.45 -16.75
C GLN A 55 7.01 -5.96 -17.12
N ARG A 56 6.39 -5.11 -16.31
CA ARG A 56 6.44 -3.65 -16.52
C ARG A 56 7.85 -3.09 -16.45
N SER A 57 8.67 -3.59 -15.55
CA SER A 57 10.08 -3.19 -15.42
C SER A 57 10.90 -3.56 -16.66
N ILE A 58 10.66 -4.75 -17.22
CA ILE A 58 11.31 -5.22 -18.46
C ILE A 58 10.87 -4.35 -19.65
N GLU A 59 9.58 -4.12 -19.83
CA GLU A 59 9.03 -3.29 -20.90
C GLU A 59 9.56 -1.86 -20.84
N LEU A 60 9.65 -1.30 -19.62
CA LEU A 60 10.19 0.02 -19.40
C LEU A 60 11.69 0.09 -19.71
N GLY A 61 12.46 -0.93 -19.33
CA GLY A 61 13.87 -1.07 -19.68
C GLY A 61 14.09 -1.13 -21.20
N GLN A 62 13.29 -1.94 -21.89
CA GLN A 62 13.34 -2.03 -23.36
C GLN A 62 12.99 -0.70 -24.02
N TRP A 63 12.02 0.04 -23.51
CA TRP A 63 11.68 1.36 -24.02
C TRP A 63 12.84 2.35 -23.85
N LYS A 64 13.51 2.34 -22.69
CA LYS A 64 14.66 3.21 -22.42
C LYS A 64 15.84 2.88 -23.35
N ASP A 65 16.09 1.61 -23.59
CA ASP A 65 17.16 1.14 -24.49
C ASP A 65 16.86 1.51 -25.94
N ALA A 66 15.60 1.49 -26.35
CA ALA A 66 15.17 1.93 -27.66
C ALA A 66 15.16 3.46 -27.82
N ASN A 67 15.06 4.21 -26.74
CA ASN A 67 14.95 5.67 -26.74
C ASN A 67 15.99 6.33 -25.80
N PRO A 68 17.29 6.11 -25.99
CA PRO A 68 18.31 6.50 -25.00
C PRO A 68 18.43 8.01 -24.83
N LEU A 69 18.28 8.78 -25.90
CA LEU A 69 18.33 10.25 -25.83
C LEU A 69 17.13 10.81 -25.09
N LEU A 70 15.94 10.26 -25.37
CA LEU A 70 14.69 10.70 -24.70
C LEU A 70 14.72 10.33 -23.21
N ALA A 71 15.20 9.15 -22.86
CA ALA A 71 15.36 8.73 -21.46
C ALA A 71 16.32 9.65 -20.68
N ARG A 72 17.41 10.09 -21.28
CA ARG A 72 18.31 11.09 -20.68
C ARG A 72 17.65 12.47 -20.52
N ARG A 73 16.88 12.89 -21.52
CA ARG A 73 16.12 14.15 -21.45
C ARG A 73 15.03 14.10 -20.39
N CYS A 74 14.33 12.98 -20.24
CA CYS A 74 13.37 12.75 -19.18
C CYS A 74 14.03 12.89 -17.79
N ARG A 75 15.22 12.37 -17.62
CA ARG A 75 15.98 12.51 -16.38
C ARG A 75 16.31 13.98 -16.08
N ALA A 76 16.87 14.68 -17.03
CA ALA A 76 17.20 16.12 -16.87
C ALA A 76 15.96 16.95 -16.58
N ALA A 77 14.85 16.66 -17.25
CA ALA A 77 13.56 17.32 -17.01
C ALA A 77 13.01 16.98 -15.61
N ALA A 78 13.13 15.74 -15.14
CA ALA A 78 12.73 15.34 -13.79
C ALA A 78 13.53 16.09 -12.72
N GLU A 79 14.83 16.21 -12.89
CA GLU A 79 15.69 16.95 -11.96
C GLU A 79 15.34 18.46 -11.93
N ALA A 80 15.15 19.07 -13.09
CA ALA A 80 14.74 20.48 -13.18
C ALA A 80 13.34 20.69 -12.57
N LEU A 81 12.38 19.83 -12.87
CA LEU A 81 11.01 19.92 -12.34
C LEU A 81 10.97 19.69 -10.82
N SER A 82 11.85 18.83 -10.28
CA SER A 82 11.98 18.66 -8.83
C SER A 82 12.41 19.93 -8.13
N GLN A 83 13.29 20.72 -8.74
CA GLN A 83 13.67 22.04 -8.21
C GLN A 83 12.50 23.02 -8.25
N VAL A 84 11.76 23.05 -9.36
CA VAL A 84 10.54 23.86 -9.48
C VAL A 84 9.50 23.46 -8.42
N GLN A 85 9.32 22.16 -8.19
CA GLN A 85 8.40 21.66 -7.16
C GLN A 85 8.85 22.08 -5.75
N THR A 86 10.13 22.04 -5.46
CA THR A 86 10.68 22.49 -4.18
C THR A 86 10.41 23.97 -3.95
N GLU A 87 10.63 24.81 -4.95
CA GLU A 87 10.34 26.23 -4.88
C GLU A 87 8.83 26.51 -4.71
N PHE A 88 8.01 25.76 -5.44
CA PHE A 88 6.56 25.84 -5.30
C PHE A 88 6.07 25.46 -3.90
N LEU A 89 6.63 24.37 -3.31
CA LEU A 89 6.33 23.96 -1.93
C LEU A 89 6.83 25.00 -0.91
N HIS A 90 7.97 25.63 -1.16
CA HIS A 90 8.46 26.70 -0.31
C HIS A 90 7.47 27.89 -0.29
N ASN A 91 7.03 28.34 -1.46
CA ASN A 91 6.06 29.42 -1.57
C ASN A 91 4.71 29.07 -0.92
N LEU A 92 4.24 27.83 -1.11
CA LEU A 92 3.02 27.31 -0.48
C LEU A 92 3.14 27.34 1.06
N THR A 93 4.26 26.87 1.61
CA THR A 93 4.46 26.86 3.07
C THR A 93 4.54 28.25 3.67
N CYS A 94 5.14 29.21 2.96
CA CYS A 94 5.13 30.62 3.35
C CYS A 94 3.71 31.18 3.35
N ASP A 95 2.95 30.93 2.29
CA ASP A 95 1.57 31.42 2.18
C ASP A 95 0.65 30.86 3.28
N VAL A 96 0.81 29.56 3.62
CA VAL A 96 0.11 28.94 4.76
C VAL A 96 0.50 29.61 6.07
N SER A 97 1.79 29.83 6.30
CA SER A 97 2.28 30.44 7.54
C SER A 97 1.76 31.86 7.73
N ASP A 98 1.69 32.62 6.65
CA ASP A 98 1.27 34.03 6.67
C ASP A 98 -0.25 34.18 6.76
N ASN A 99 -1.01 33.24 6.23
CA ASN A 99 -2.47 33.35 6.07
C ASN A 99 -3.31 32.33 6.82
N HIS A 100 -2.72 31.46 7.64
CA HIS A 100 -3.45 30.35 8.29
C HIS A 100 -4.61 30.85 9.18
N GLU A 101 -4.46 31.95 9.88
CA GLU A 101 -5.52 32.52 10.72
C GLU A 101 -6.71 32.96 9.85
N ASN A 102 -6.45 33.63 8.74
CA ASN A 102 -7.49 34.05 7.80
C ASN A 102 -8.19 32.85 7.14
N MET A 103 -7.45 31.74 6.88
CA MET A 103 -8.01 30.52 6.35
C MET A 103 -8.94 29.81 7.35
N MET A 104 -8.66 29.91 8.65
CA MET A 104 -9.52 29.39 9.71
C MET A 104 -10.80 30.20 9.87
N ASP A 105 -10.71 31.52 9.70
CA ASP A 105 -11.80 32.45 9.92
C ASP A 105 -12.71 32.62 8.68
N SER A 106 -12.20 32.32 7.50
CA SER A 106 -12.89 32.56 6.22
C SER A 106 -12.80 31.34 5.30
N GLU A 107 -13.95 30.69 5.07
CA GLU A 107 -14.08 29.61 4.08
C GLU A 107 -13.71 30.05 2.65
N PHE A 108 -13.96 31.30 2.31
CA PHE A 108 -13.60 31.87 1.03
C PHE A 108 -12.06 31.87 0.82
N VAL A 109 -11.31 32.30 1.84
CA VAL A 109 -9.84 32.32 1.79
C VAL A 109 -9.28 30.91 1.68
N LEU A 110 -9.85 29.97 2.42
CA LEU A 110 -9.46 28.57 2.35
C LEU A 110 -9.73 27.96 0.96
N ASN A 111 -10.90 28.21 0.38
CA ASN A 111 -11.25 27.72 -0.95
C ASN A 111 -10.35 28.32 -2.03
N GLU A 112 -10.06 29.61 -1.95
CA GLU A 112 -9.12 30.28 -2.88
C GLU A 112 -7.71 29.65 -2.81
N PHE A 113 -7.25 29.32 -1.61
CA PHE A 113 -5.97 28.62 -1.41
C PHE A 113 -5.99 27.22 -2.03
N VAL A 114 -7.03 26.42 -1.76
CA VAL A 114 -7.18 25.07 -2.32
C VAL A 114 -7.24 25.09 -3.83
N ASP A 115 -7.99 26.01 -4.42
CA ASP A 115 -8.11 26.17 -5.88
C ASP A 115 -6.80 26.61 -6.53
N ARG A 116 -6.02 27.41 -5.84
CA ARG A 116 -4.72 27.89 -6.33
C ARG A 116 -3.66 26.80 -6.34
N TYR A 117 -3.55 26.04 -5.25
CA TYR A 117 -2.44 25.13 -5.05
C TYR A 117 -2.78 23.66 -5.33
N GLY A 118 -4.01 23.22 -5.08
CA GLY A 118 -4.39 21.82 -5.17
C GLY A 118 -4.17 21.18 -6.53
N PRO A 119 -4.75 21.71 -7.62
CA PRO A 119 -4.59 21.14 -8.97
C PRO A 119 -3.14 21.16 -9.45
N ARG A 120 -2.39 22.20 -9.13
CA ARG A 120 -0.99 22.34 -9.54
C ARG A 120 -0.10 21.28 -8.88
N LEU A 121 -0.28 21.01 -7.58
CA LEU A 121 0.44 19.97 -6.88
C LEU A 121 0.17 18.58 -7.47
N ALA A 122 -1.09 18.28 -7.74
CA ALA A 122 -1.47 16.98 -8.32
C ALA A 122 -0.85 16.79 -9.71
N HIS A 123 -0.91 17.80 -10.57
CA HIS A 123 -0.33 17.75 -11.91
C HIS A 123 1.20 17.68 -11.89
N LEU A 124 1.86 18.49 -11.07
CA LEU A 124 3.32 18.43 -10.93
C LEU A 124 3.81 17.07 -10.44
N ASN A 125 3.15 16.48 -9.45
CA ASN A 125 3.47 15.15 -8.97
C ASN A 125 3.29 14.08 -10.07
N GLY A 126 2.21 14.14 -10.84
CA GLY A 126 1.96 13.21 -11.93
C GLY A 126 3.01 13.30 -13.05
N VAL A 127 3.35 14.49 -13.48
CA VAL A 127 4.38 14.71 -14.50
C VAL A 127 5.76 14.28 -13.99
N LEU A 128 6.11 14.64 -12.77
CA LEU A 128 7.38 14.27 -12.16
C LEU A 128 7.52 12.75 -12.03
N GLN A 129 6.46 12.07 -11.61
CA GLN A 129 6.43 10.61 -11.52
C GLN A 129 6.63 9.97 -12.89
N LEU A 130 5.95 10.45 -13.92
CA LEU A 130 6.11 9.95 -15.28
C LEU A 130 7.55 10.14 -15.79
N LEU A 131 8.09 11.34 -15.66
CA LEU A 131 9.45 11.64 -16.08
C LEU A 131 10.49 10.80 -15.32
N SER A 132 10.28 10.58 -14.04
CA SER A 132 11.15 9.73 -13.22
C SER A 132 11.12 8.27 -13.67
N GLN A 133 9.95 7.74 -14.04
CA GLN A 133 9.80 6.38 -14.56
C GLN A 133 10.52 6.20 -15.92
N LEU A 134 10.46 7.21 -16.78
CA LEU A 134 11.06 7.20 -18.12
C LEU A 134 12.54 7.61 -18.10
N SER A 135 13.07 8.02 -16.97
CA SER A 135 14.45 8.48 -16.82
C SER A 135 15.46 7.36 -17.02
N ALA A 136 16.54 7.66 -17.72
CA ALA A 136 17.70 6.79 -17.76
C ALA A 136 18.24 6.56 -16.34
N GLN A 137 18.63 5.32 -16.06
CA GLN A 137 19.34 4.99 -14.81
C GLN A 137 20.63 5.81 -14.72
N PRO A 138 21.02 6.28 -13.51
CA PRO A 138 22.35 6.81 -13.33
C PRO A 138 23.33 5.72 -13.70
N HIS A 139 24.26 6.01 -14.60
CA HIS A 139 25.38 5.11 -14.80
C HIS A 139 26.05 4.95 -13.43
N ALA A 140 25.95 3.78 -12.84
CA ALA A 140 26.85 3.41 -11.78
C ALA A 140 28.24 3.57 -12.38
N ASN A 141 29.01 4.51 -11.86
CA ASN A 141 30.42 4.65 -12.22
C ASN A 141 31.05 3.27 -12.11
N GLN A 142 31.29 2.67 -13.24
CA GLN A 142 32.24 1.56 -13.29
C GLN A 142 33.59 2.18 -12.96
N ALA A 143 33.90 2.07 -11.71
CA ALA A 143 35.26 2.30 -11.28
C ALA A 143 36.12 1.09 -11.69
#